data_4377671acbf9cf83b89224d17d4339b1
#
_entry.id   4377671acbf9cf83b89224d17d4339b1
#
_cell.length_a   1.000
_cell.length_b   1.000
_cell.length_c   1.000
_cell.angle_alpha   90.00
_cell.angle_beta   90.00
_cell.angle_gamma   90.00
#
_symmetry.space_group_name_H-M   'P 1'
#
loop_
_entity.id
_entity.type
_entity.pdbx_description
1 polymer ?
#
loop_
_entity_poly.entity_id
_entity_poly.type
_entity_poly.pdbx_seq_one_letter_code
_entity_poly.pdbx_strand_id
1 'polypeptide(L)'
;LRYSAAHSTIILKNTNISEIKVGNPHIKYPQEVSFQINDFEKIIDFEGSHNGYLRKFKKIIKRKIIIEKNEDKIHGEDSIISLKSTNSKTVYHIRFHLMPDITTNITTNKKNIILKTKKNKIWMFKSNSELGLEKSIYVDNNSTKETQQIVIKGITDSTKNIEKWSIEAI
;
A
#
# COMPACT_ATOMS: atom_id res chain seq x y z
N LEU A 1 15.63 4.98 -4.72
CA LEU A 1 14.81 4.08 -3.88
C LEU A 1 14.27 2.92 -4.73
N ARG A 2 14.99 1.75 -4.71
CA ARG A 2 14.62 0.60 -5.56
C ARG A 2 13.84 -0.49 -4.81
N TYR A 3 13.87 -0.46 -3.47
CA TYR A 3 13.25 -1.50 -2.65
C TYR A 3 11.74 -1.26 -2.51
N SER A 4 10.95 -2.34 -2.52
CA SER A 4 9.49 -2.26 -2.39
C SER A 4 9.04 -1.57 -1.09
N ALA A 5 9.85 -1.65 -0.02
CA ALA A 5 9.57 -0.97 1.24
C ALA A 5 9.61 0.57 1.16
N ALA A 6 10.14 1.13 0.08
CA ALA A 6 10.17 2.58 -0.16
C ALA A 6 8.92 3.09 -0.94
N HIS A 7 7.95 2.23 -1.18
CA HIS A 7 6.75 2.54 -1.97
C HIS A 7 5.48 2.18 -1.21
N SER A 8 4.38 2.88 -1.53
CA SER A 8 3.04 2.60 -0.98
C SER A 8 2.45 1.34 -1.62
N THR A 9 2.89 0.17 -1.16
CA THR A 9 2.54 -1.14 -1.74
C THR A 9 2.43 -2.23 -0.68
N ILE A 10 2.05 -3.44 -1.12
CA ILE A 10 2.00 -4.66 -0.31
C ILE A 10 3.36 -5.35 -0.36
N ILE A 11 3.86 -5.76 0.80
CA ILE A 11 5.13 -6.47 0.95
C ILE A 11 4.89 -7.77 1.72
N LEU A 12 5.37 -8.90 1.17
CA LEU A 12 5.32 -10.20 1.81
C LEU A 12 6.68 -10.55 2.44
N LYS A 13 6.70 -10.87 3.74
CA LYS A 13 7.91 -11.29 4.50
C LYS A 13 9.15 -10.43 4.22
N ASN A 14 8.98 -9.10 4.16
CA ASN A 14 10.06 -8.15 3.83
C ASN A 14 10.80 -8.46 2.51
N THR A 15 10.12 -9.10 1.56
CA THR A 15 10.69 -9.46 0.26
C THR A 15 10.32 -8.42 -0.78
N ASN A 16 11.28 -8.00 -1.61
CA ASN A 16 11.00 -7.11 -2.74
C ASN A 16 10.14 -7.79 -3.81
N ILE A 17 9.30 -7.00 -4.47
CA ILE A 17 8.49 -7.41 -5.63
C ILE A 17 9.41 -7.85 -6.78
N SER A 18 10.49 -7.09 -7.00
CA SER A 18 11.56 -7.42 -7.95
C SER A 18 12.79 -7.94 -7.23
N GLU A 19 13.49 -8.92 -7.80
CA GLU A 19 14.75 -9.40 -7.24
C GLU A 19 15.88 -8.42 -7.59
N ILE A 20 16.33 -7.66 -6.62
CA ILE A 20 17.42 -6.70 -6.75
C ILE A 20 18.65 -7.28 -6.05
N LYS A 21 19.76 -7.46 -6.77
CA LYS A 21 21.05 -7.84 -6.20
C LYS A 21 21.98 -6.63 -6.25
N VAL A 22 22.59 -6.31 -5.11
CA VAL A 22 23.61 -5.23 -5.04
C VAL A 22 24.80 -5.64 -5.91
N GLY A 23 25.27 -4.72 -6.75
CA GLY A 23 26.39 -4.97 -7.68
C GLY A 23 26.05 -5.75 -8.94
N ASN A 24 24.78 -6.18 -9.11
CA ASN A 24 24.32 -6.85 -10.33
C ASN A 24 23.31 -5.95 -11.07
N PRO A 25 23.56 -5.59 -12.35
CA PRO A 25 22.60 -4.81 -13.13
C PRO A 25 21.33 -5.61 -13.50
N HIS A 26 21.36 -6.94 -13.40
CA HIS A 26 20.21 -7.77 -13.73
C HIS A 26 19.17 -7.76 -12.60
N ILE A 27 18.05 -7.11 -12.87
CA ILE A 27 16.86 -7.08 -12.01
C ILE A 27 15.86 -8.06 -12.58
N LYS A 28 15.35 -8.98 -11.77
CA LYS A 28 14.21 -9.83 -12.16
C LYS A 28 12.92 -9.13 -11.76
N TYR A 29 12.18 -8.72 -12.76
CA TYR A 29 10.86 -8.10 -12.61
C TYR A 29 9.75 -9.16 -12.50
N PRO A 30 8.55 -8.78 -12.00
CA PRO A 30 7.34 -9.57 -12.20
C PRO A 30 7.16 -9.88 -13.69
N GLN A 31 6.75 -11.12 -14.00
CA GLN A 31 6.52 -11.53 -15.39
C GLN A 31 5.19 -11.01 -15.93
N GLU A 32 4.21 -10.88 -15.03
CA GLU A 32 2.89 -10.37 -15.35
C GLU A 32 2.57 -9.17 -14.47
N VAL A 33 2.26 -8.07 -15.11
CA VAL A 33 1.76 -6.85 -14.51
C VAL A 33 0.59 -6.39 -15.36
N SER A 34 -0.56 -6.20 -14.75
CA SER A 34 -1.74 -5.68 -15.44
C SER A 34 -2.29 -4.48 -14.69
N PHE A 35 -2.88 -3.56 -15.43
CA PHE A 35 -3.67 -2.48 -14.85
C PHE A 35 -4.78 -2.07 -15.79
N GLN A 36 -5.83 -1.54 -15.23
CA GLN A 36 -6.96 -0.92 -15.92
C GLN A 36 -7.33 0.36 -15.20
N ILE A 37 -7.65 1.40 -15.96
CA ILE A 37 -8.16 2.68 -15.45
C ILE A 37 -9.41 2.99 -16.24
N ASN A 38 -10.50 3.26 -15.53
CA ASN A 38 -11.75 3.75 -16.10
C ASN A 38 -12.03 5.13 -15.50
N ASP A 39 -12.10 6.14 -16.35
CA ASP A 39 -12.43 7.51 -15.95
C ASP A 39 -13.88 7.80 -16.29
N PHE A 40 -14.75 7.76 -15.27
CA PHE A 40 -16.16 8.10 -15.39
C PHE A 40 -16.40 9.54 -14.92
N GLU A 41 -17.57 10.08 -15.20
CA GLU A 41 -17.94 11.44 -14.81
C GLU A 41 -17.70 11.73 -13.31
N LYS A 42 -18.12 10.83 -12.43
CA LYS A 42 -18.07 11.02 -10.97
C LYS A 42 -16.94 10.29 -10.27
N ILE A 43 -16.38 9.24 -10.87
CA ILE A 43 -15.34 8.41 -10.25
C ILE A 43 -14.22 8.07 -11.23
N ILE A 44 -13.03 7.84 -10.68
CA ILE A 44 -11.96 7.11 -11.35
C ILE A 44 -11.85 5.75 -10.68
N ASP A 45 -11.94 4.67 -11.45
CA ASP A 45 -11.76 3.29 -10.99
C ASP A 45 -10.45 2.75 -11.56
N PHE A 46 -9.49 2.50 -10.68
CA PHE A 46 -8.20 1.89 -11.01
C PHE A 46 -8.14 0.48 -10.43
N GLU A 47 -7.67 -0.45 -11.22
CA GLU A 47 -7.31 -1.79 -10.77
C GLU A 47 -5.94 -2.17 -11.31
N GLY A 48 -5.05 -2.66 -10.44
CA GLY A 48 -3.72 -3.13 -10.82
C GLY A 48 -3.37 -4.44 -10.14
N SER A 49 -2.63 -5.30 -10.83
CA SER A 49 -2.13 -6.56 -10.26
C SER A 49 -0.72 -6.89 -10.71
N HIS A 50 -0.03 -7.73 -9.94
CA HIS A 50 1.26 -8.28 -10.33
C HIS A 50 1.53 -9.66 -9.70
N ASN A 51 2.35 -10.46 -10.37
CA ASN A 51 2.75 -11.79 -9.92
C ASN A 51 4.16 -11.85 -9.30
N GLY A 52 4.74 -10.73 -8.86
CA GLY A 52 6.10 -10.66 -8.34
C GLY A 52 6.38 -11.58 -7.15
N TYR A 53 5.34 -12.00 -6.43
CA TYR A 53 5.43 -12.95 -5.32
C TYR A 53 5.05 -14.38 -5.68
N LEU A 54 4.67 -14.64 -6.92
CA LEU A 54 4.18 -15.95 -7.36
C LEU A 54 5.22 -17.05 -7.18
N ARG A 55 6.46 -16.81 -7.59
CA ARG A 55 7.53 -17.82 -7.53
C ARG A 55 7.82 -18.25 -6.10
N LYS A 56 7.94 -17.28 -5.17
CA LYS A 56 8.38 -17.51 -3.79
C LYS A 56 7.24 -17.90 -2.84
N PHE A 57 6.08 -17.26 -2.99
CA PHE A 57 4.99 -17.40 -2.02
C PHE A 57 3.71 -17.98 -2.64
N LYS A 58 3.67 -18.26 -3.96
CA LYS A 58 2.48 -18.70 -4.69
C LYS A 58 1.31 -17.73 -4.52
N LYS A 59 1.62 -16.43 -4.48
CA LYS A 59 0.65 -15.35 -4.27
C LYS A 59 0.73 -14.29 -5.36
N ILE A 60 -0.44 -13.78 -5.74
CA ILE A 60 -0.64 -12.63 -6.62
C ILE A 60 -1.17 -11.48 -5.76
N ILE A 61 -0.74 -10.27 -6.08
CA ILE A 61 -1.18 -9.04 -5.44
C ILE A 61 -2.07 -8.28 -6.40
N LYS A 62 -3.19 -7.76 -5.86
CA LYS A 62 -4.11 -6.91 -6.59
C LYS A 62 -4.48 -5.71 -5.72
N ARG A 63 -4.51 -4.51 -6.29
CA ARG A 63 -5.00 -3.29 -5.67
C ARG A 63 -6.09 -2.68 -6.53
N LYS A 64 -7.22 -2.36 -5.90
CA LYS A 64 -8.28 -1.54 -6.47
C LYS A 64 -8.31 -0.19 -5.76
N ILE A 65 -8.48 0.90 -6.50
CA ILE A 65 -8.63 2.26 -5.98
C ILE A 65 -9.80 2.91 -6.69
N ILE A 66 -10.72 3.48 -5.92
CA ILE A 66 -11.82 4.30 -6.43
C ILE A 66 -11.62 5.70 -5.87
N ILE A 67 -11.56 6.70 -6.75
CA ILE A 67 -11.49 8.12 -6.41
C ILE A 67 -12.84 8.73 -6.72
N GLU A 68 -13.51 9.28 -5.71
CA GLU A 68 -14.76 10.02 -5.84
C GLU A 68 -14.43 11.50 -6.10
N LYS A 69 -14.63 11.96 -7.34
CA LYS A 69 -14.15 13.27 -7.81
C LYS A 69 -14.76 14.46 -7.06
N ASN A 70 -16.00 14.31 -6.56
CA ASN A 70 -16.75 15.40 -5.94
C ASN A 70 -16.79 15.31 -4.40
N GLU A 71 -16.20 14.29 -3.81
CA GLU A 71 -16.32 14.02 -2.36
C GLU A 71 -14.98 14.08 -1.61
N ASP A 72 -13.90 14.50 -2.28
CA ASP A 72 -12.54 14.47 -1.69
C ASP A 72 -12.28 13.13 -0.97
N LYS A 73 -12.61 12.01 -1.64
CA LYS A 73 -12.60 10.69 -1.03
C LYS A 73 -11.98 9.63 -1.94
N ILE A 74 -11.20 8.74 -1.34
CA ILE A 74 -10.54 7.63 -2.00
C ILE A 74 -10.85 6.36 -1.23
N HIS A 75 -11.28 5.32 -1.93
CA HIS A 75 -11.42 3.96 -1.39
C HIS A 75 -10.37 3.05 -1.99
N GLY A 76 -9.81 2.18 -1.18
CA GLY A 76 -8.87 1.17 -1.64
C GLY A 76 -9.18 -0.21 -1.10
N GLU A 77 -8.90 -1.19 -1.93
CA GLU A 77 -8.91 -2.61 -1.59
C GLU A 77 -7.61 -3.25 -2.04
N ASP A 78 -6.88 -3.82 -1.09
CA ASP A 78 -5.68 -4.61 -1.33
C ASP A 78 -5.99 -6.09 -1.15
N SER A 79 -5.74 -6.88 -2.17
CA SER A 79 -6.00 -8.31 -2.19
C SER A 79 -4.71 -9.11 -2.34
N ILE A 80 -4.54 -10.13 -1.48
CA ILE A 80 -3.47 -11.12 -1.55
C ILE A 80 -4.12 -12.45 -1.90
N ILE A 81 -3.89 -12.96 -3.12
CA ILE A 81 -4.56 -14.13 -3.68
C ILE A 81 -3.57 -15.29 -3.74
N SER A 82 -3.90 -16.41 -3.09
CA SER A 82 -3.12 -17.65 -3.11
C SER A 82 -3.58 -18.55 -4.25
N LEU A 83 -2.66 -18.98 -5.14
CA LEU A 83 -3.01 -19.84 -6.28
C LEU A 83 -3.17 -21.31 -5.94
N LYS A 84 -2.73 -21.73 -4.76
CA LYS A 84 -2.97 -23.08 -4.24
C LYS A 84 -3.52 -22.97 -2.83
N SER A 85 -4.33 -23.94 -2.42
CA SER A 85 -4.78 -24.07 -1.03
C SER A 85 -3.61 -24.49 -0.12
N THR A 86 -2.49 -23.80 -0.24
CA THR A 86 -1.39 -23.95 0.68
C THR A 86 -1.72 -23.14 1.91
N ASN A 87 -1.96 -23.81 3.04
CA ASN A 87 -2.08 -23.19 4.37
C ASN A 87 -0.80 -22.46 4.82
N SER A 88 0.06 -22.01 3.90
CA SER A 88 1.27 -21.28 4.23
C SER A 88 0.92 -19.87 4.64
N LYS A 89 0.74 -19.66 5.94
CA LYS A 89 0.63 -18.35 6.54
C LYS A 89 1.83 -17.49 6.13
N THR A 90 1.55 -16.31 5.60
CA THR A 90 2.57 -15.37 5.13
C THR A 90 2.30 -14.01 5.75
N VAL A 91 3.26 -13.49 6.51
CA VAL A 91 3.19 -12.12 7.05
C VAL A 91 3.23 -11.13 5.90
N TYR A 92 2.36 -10.11 5.95
CA TYR A 92 2.36 -9.00 5.01
C TYR A 92 2.34 -7.65 5.71
N HIS A 93 2.85 -6.65 5.01
CA HIS A 93 2.73 -5.24 5.37
C HIS A 93 2.17 -4.49 4.16
N ILE A 94 1.18 -3.64 4.40
CA ILE A 94 0.71 -2.66 3.41
C ILE A 94 1.17 -1.31 3.91
N ARG A 95 1.90 -0.57 3.08
CA ARG A 95 2.52 0.70 3.44
C ARG A 95 1.91 1.84 2.66
N PHE A 96 1.75 2.99 3.32
CA PHE A 96 1.33 4.25 2.74
C PHE A 96 2.28 5.33 3.24
N HIS A 97 3.21 5.74 2.37
CA HIS A 97 4.19 6.77 2.70
C HIS A 97 3.54 8.14 2.68
N LEU A 98 3.83 8.96 3.68
CA LEU A 98 3.30 10.30 3.82
C LEU A 98 4.32 11.34 3.38
N MET A 99 3.83 12.49 2.93
CA MET A 99 4.66 13.67 2.68
C MET A 99 5.22 14.21 4.00
N PRO A 100 6.43 14.84 4.00
CA PRO A 100 7.08 15.33 5.22
C PRO A 100 6.26 16.33 6.04
N ASP A 101 5.40 17.11 5.36
CA ASP A 101 4.60 18.16 6.00
C ASP A 101 3.24 17.66 6.55
N ILE A 102 3.03 16.35 6.61
CA ILE A 102 1.81 15.75 7.16
C ILE A 102 2.05 15.43 8.64
N THR A 103 1.23 16.01 9.51
CA THR A 103 1.16 15.59 10.92
C THR A 103 0.08 14.53 11.10
N THR A 104 0.34 13.54 11.94
CA THR A 104 -0.52 12.38 12.13
C THR A 104 -0.96 12.22 13.57
N ASN A 105 -2.19 11.75 13.77
CA ASN A 105 -2.70 11.33 15.07
C ASN A 105 -3.51 10.04 14.90
N ILE A 106 -3.08 8.97 15.57
CA ILE A 106 -3.79 7.68 15.55
C ILE A 106 -4.85 7.65 16.64
N THR A 107 -6.05 7.17 16.31
CA THR A 107 -7.14 7.02 17.26
C THR A 107 -6.89 5.87 18.25
N THR A 108 -7.54 5.89 19.40
CA THR A 108 -7.38 4.87 20.45
C THR A 108 -7.70 3.45 19.97
N ASN A 109 -8.69 3.30 19.08
CA ASN A 109 -9.06 2.01 18.49
C ASN A 109 -8.11 1.56 17.38
N LYS A 110 -7.12 2.40 17.01
CA LYS A 110 -6.15 2.16 15.92
C LYS A 110 -6.75 1.81 14.55
N LYS A 111 -8.02 2.19 14.31
CA LYS A 111 -8.70 1.98 13.02
C LYS A 111 -8.69 3.22 12.15
N ASN A 112 -8.36 4.37 12.72
CA ASN A 112 -8.32 5.64 12.02
C ASN A 112 -7.03 6.41 12.34
N ILE A 113 -6.55 7.15 11.35
CA ILE A 113 -5.44 8.10 11.51
C ILE A 113 -5.90 9.44 10.93
N ILE A 114 -5.82 10.48 11.74
CA ILE A 114 -6.05 11.85 11.32
C ILE A 114 -4.76 12.36 10.68
N LEU A 115 -4.89 12.92 9.48
CA LEU A 115 -3.80 13.49 8.68
C LEU A 115 -4.06 14.98 8.54
N LYS A 116 -3.17 15.81 9.06
CA LYS A 116 -3.28 17.27 8.91
C LYS A 116 -2.19 17.77 7.97
N THR A 117 -2.60 18.46 6.91
CA THR A 117 -1.69 19.07 5.94
C THR A 117 -1.16 20.41 6.45
N LYS A 118 -0.07 20.90 5.89
CA LYS A 118 0.48 22.23 6.17
C LYS A 118 -0.51 23.37 5.93
N LYS A 119 -1.47 23.17 5.02
CA LYS A 119 -2.56 24.13 4.73
C LYS A 119 -3.76 23.98 5.66
N ASN A 120 -3.62 23.26 6.78
CA ASN A 120 -4.68 22.97 7.76
C ASN A 120 -5.87 22.17 7.19
N LYS A 121 -5.77 21.57 6.02
CA LYS A 121 -6.77 20.58 5.58
C LYS A 121 -6.60 19.31 6.40
N ILE A 122 -7.73 18.75 6.85
CA ILE A 122 -7.75 17.54 7.67
C ILE A 122 -8.34 16.41 6.85
N TRP A 123 -7.69 15.26 6.92
CA TRP A 123 -8.10 14.03 6.26
C TRP A 123 -8.13 12.90 7.26
N MET A 124 -8.99 11.93 7.05
CA MET A 124 -9.03 10.71 7.84
C MET A 124 -8.68 9.51 6.97
N PHE A 125 -7.64 8.79 7.37
CA PHE A 125 -7.35 7.46 6.86
C PHE A 125 -8.05 6.44 7.74
N LYS A 126 -8.84 5.54 7.15
CA LYS A 126 -9.58 4.47 7.83
C LYS A 126 -9.17 3.10 7.30
N SER A 127 -9.22 2.08 8.14
CA SER A 127 -8.98 0.68 7.72
C SER A 127 -9.89 -0.29 8.49
N ASN A 128 -10.19 -1.42 7.86
CA ASN A 128 -10.83 -2.55 8.53
C ASN A 128 -9.86 -3.26 9.51
N SER A 129 -8.56 -3.12 9.29
CA SER A 129 -7.50 -3.69 10.14
C SER A 129 -6.84 -2.64 11.02
N GLU A 130 -6.06 -3.09 12.02
CA GLU A 130 -5.32 -2.19 12.91
C GLU A 130 -4.23 -1.44 12.15
N LEU A 131 -4.15 -0.14 12.39
CA LEU A 131 -3.18 0.78 11.80
C LEU A 131 -1.99 1.00 12.73
N GLY A 132 -0.82 1.14 12.16
CA GLY A 132 0.40 1.60 12.82
C GLY A 132 1.02 2.79 12.11
N LEU A 133 1.80 3.57 12.84
CA LEU A 133 2.65 4.62 12.31
C LEU A 133 4.11 4.21 12.49
N GLU A 134 4.89 4.26 11.42
CA GLU A 134 6.32 3.95 11.43
C GLU A 134 7.11 5.11 10.83
N LYS A 135 8.38 5.26 11.24
CA LYS A 135 9.30 6.20 10.61
C LYS A 135 9.49 5.86 9.13
N SER A 136 9.65 6.89 8.32
CA SER A 136 9.91 6.80 6.88
C SER A 136 10.83 7.92 6.45
N ILE A 137 11.25 7.87 5.19
CA ILE A 137 12.03 8.93 4.54
C ILE A 137 11.35 9.34 3.25
N TYR A 138 11.39 10.62 2.97
CA TYR A 138 11.04 11.20 1.69
C TYR A 138 12.31 11.67 1.00
N VAL A 139 12.47 11.32 -0.26
CA VAL A 139 13.64 11.70 -1.07
C VAL A 139 13.15 12.48 -2.27
N ASP A 140 13.61 13.71 -2.40
CA ASP A 140 13.50 14.53 -3.60
C ASP A 140 14.87 14.69 -4.27
N ASN A 141 14.94 15.49 -5.35
CA ASN A 141 16.16 15.63 -6.16
C ASN A 141 17.39 16.11 -5.37
N ASN A 142 17.21 16.81 -4.25
CA ASN A 142 18.29 17.49 -3.53
C ASN A 142 18.35 17.18 -2.04
N SER A 143 17.37 16.48 -1.48
CA SER A 143 17.30 16.27 -0.04
C SER A 143 16.61 14.98 0.38
N THR A 144 16.98 14.52 1.57
CA THR A 144 16.27 13.45 2.27
C THR A 144 15.64 14.04 3.51
N LYS A 145 14.33 13.85 3.70
CA LYS A 145 13.58 14.36 4.85
C LYS A 145 12.97 13.19 5.62
N GLU A 146 12.98 13.30 6.93
CA GLU A 146 12.23 12.37 7.79
C GLU A 146 10.73 12.58 7.59
N THR A 147 9.99 11.49 7.56
CA THR A 147 8.54 11.46 7.50
C THR A 147 8.00 10.23 8.20
N GLN A 148 6.72 9.97 8.03
CA GLN A 148 6.04 8.80 8.55
C GLN A 148 5.39 8.00 7.43
N GLN A 149 5.04 6.77 7.75
CA GLN A 149 4.22 5.91 6.91
C GLN A 149 3.13 5.25 7.75
N ILE A 150 1.95 5.08 7.17
CA ILE A 150 0.90 4.25 7.71
C ILE A 150 1.21 2.81 7.32
N VAL A 151 1.03 1.88 8.25
CA VAL A 151 1.28 0.46 8.02
C VAL A 151 0.11 -0.37 8.52
N ILE A 152 -0.40 -1.25 7.65
CA ILE A 152 -1.30 -2.35 8.01
C ILE A 152 -0.45 -3.62 8.06
N LYS A 153 -0.53 -4.38 9.16
CA LYS A 153 0.20 -5.65 9.33
C LYS A 153 -0.79 -6.79 9.46
N GLY A 154 -0.51 -7.88 8.78
CA GLY A 154 -1.35 -9.07 8.87
C GLY A 154 -0.64 -10.36 8.48
N ILE A 155 -1.39 -11.45 8.56
CA ILE A 155 -0.94 -12.78 8.18
C ILE A 155 -2.02 -13.36 7.26
N THR A 156 -1.61 -13.90 6.12
CA THR A 156 -2.57 -14.58 5.23
C THR A 156 -3.02 -15.88 5.87
N ASP A 157 -4.32 -16.09 5.92
CA ASP A 157 -4.98 -17.25 6.54
C ASP A 157 -6.01 -17.93 5.63
N SER A 158 -6.24 -17.35 4.46
CA SER A 158 -7.22 -17.83 3.49
C SER A 158 -6.67 -17.79 2.05
N THR A 159 -7.44 -18.30 1.10
CA THR A 159 -7.10 -18.24 -0.33
C THR A 159 -7.11 -16.82 -0.87
N LYS A 160 -7.93 -15.94 -0.30
CA LYS A 160 -8.00 -14.52 -0.64
C LYS A 160 -8.10 -13.70 0.65
N ASN A 161 -7.06 -12.93 0.96
CA ASN A 161 -7.05 -11.95 2.06
C ASN A 161 -7.29 -10.56 1.47
N ILE A 162 -8.19 -9.81 2.08
CA ILE A 162 -8.61 -8.49 1.60
C ILE A 162 -8.46 -7.48 2.72
N GLU A 163 -7.72 -6.40 2.44
CA GLU A 163 -7.62 -5.22 3.28
C GLU A 163 -8.34 -4.04 2.61
N LYS A 164 -9.31 -3.47 3.33
CA LYS A 164 -10.05 -2.28 2.87
C LYS A 164 -9.60 -1.06 3.64
N TRP A 165 -9.42 0.02 2.92
CA TRP A 165 -9.04 1.31 3.49
C TRP A 165 -9.69 2.46 2.73
N SER A 166 -9.75 3.61 3.38
CA SER A 166 -10.21 4.85 2.73
C SER A 166 -9.44 6.06 3.23
N ILE A 167 -9.43 7.10 2.43
CA ILE A 167 -8.96 8.45 2.78
C ILE A 167 -10.08 9.40 2.41
N GLU A 168 -10.52 10.22 3.37
CA GLU A 168 -11.59 11.20 3.15
C GLU A 168 -11.28 12.53 3.85
N ALA A 169 -11.67 13.66 3.26
CA ALA A 169 -11.61 14.97 3.91
C ALA A 169 -12.66 15.06 5.02
N ILE A 170 -12.33 15.74 6.13
CA ILE A 170 -13.21 15.98 7.29
C ILE A 170 -13.17 17.43 7.74
#